data_b9aad890fced1ee3ec45f59c5db1d4b4
#
_entry.id   b9aad890fced1ee3ec45f59c5db1d4b4
#
_cell.length_a   1.000
_cell.length_b   1.000
_cell.length_c   1.000
_cell.angle_alpha   90.00
_cell.angle_beta   90.00
_cell.angle_gamma   90.00
#
_symmetry.space_group_name_H-M   'P 1'
#
loop_
_entity.id
_entity.type
_entity.pdbx_description
1 polymer ?
#
loop_
_entity_poly.entity_id
_entity_poly.type
_entity_poly.pdbx_seq_one_letter_code
_entity_poly.pdbx_strand_id
1 'polypeptide(L)'
;MLYNGEYLIPIVNMPALETYWKYNYITKGSIIESIGQQFLKYHNFNTKEITTKQLQKTQGDTVGNLYIPTIADKQITADYKAGGYSKGYNDLCIDIQYFRKDNTPLLVAGTNIGWLFTTVSDFIITVVPKTKKLYCISWYNGLHKELIKSYSLLVDRIEPMPIWANIDLITIDNYKNTQVIRVNLEMLLQEHPELITEYKLISMDEYCNILDEILD
;
A
#
# COMPACT_ATOMS: atom_id res chain seq x y z
N MET A 1 17.72 -1.08 7.20
CA MET A 1 18.65 -1.71 8.17
C MET A 1 17.87 -2.70 9.03
N LEU A 2 18.43 -3.85 9.34
CA LEU A 2 17.84 -4.80 10.32
C LEU A 2 18.47 -4.51 11.69
N TYR A 3 17.64 -4.20 12.68
CA TYR A 3 18.08 -3.91 14.06
C TYR A 3 17.07 -4.50 15.04
N ASN A 4 17.53 -5.29 16.01
CA ASN A 4 16.68 -6.00 16.98
C ASN A 4 15.53 -6.81 16.37
N GLY A 5 15.74 -7.38 15.17
CA GLY A 5 14.72 -8.17 14.47
C GLY A 5 13.71 -7.36 13.64
N GLU A 6 13.80 -6.04 13.63
CA GLU A 6 12.93 -5.15 12.83
C GLU A 6 13.69 -4.56 11.64
N TYR A 7 13.03 -4.48 10.48
CA TYR A 7 13.54 -3.71 9.34
C TYR A 7 13.22 -2.23 9.54
N LEU A 8 14.25 -1.40 9.75
CA LEU A 8 14.11 0.03 9.97
C LEU A 8 14.31 0.84 8.69
N ILE A 9 13.45 1.81 8.45
CA ILE A 9 13.54 2.76 7.34
C ILE A 9 13.54 4.18 7.90
N PRO A 10 14.63 4.94 7.75
CA PRO A 10 14.65 6.35 8.13
C PRO A 10 13.85 7.19 7.13
N ILE A 11 12.99 8.06 7.64
CA ILE A 11 12.22 9.00 6.83
C ILE A 11 12.40 10.44 7.30
N VAL A 12 12.52 11.35 6.33
CA VAL A 12 12.63 12.79 6.61
C VAL A 12 11.27 13.36 7.04
N ASN A 13 10.17 12.79 6.53
CA ASN A 13 8.81 13.30 6.74
C ASN A 13 8.13 12.78 8.02
N MET A 14 8.90 12.33 9.02
CA MET A 14 8.33 11.83 10.29
C MET A 14 7.38 12.83 10.95
N PRO A 15 7.70 14.15 11.06
CA PRO A 15 6.77 15.12 11.64
C PRO A 15 5.44 15.23 10.88
N ALA A 16 5.46 15.12 9.56
CA ALA A 16 4.24 15.12 8.74
C ALA A 16 3.43 13.84 8.95
N LEU A 17 4.09 12.67 9.09
CA LEU A 17 3.43 11.40 9.37
C LEU A 17 2.76 11.42 10.76
N GLU A 18 3.40 11.96 11.78
CA GLU A 18 2.86 12.09 13.15
C GLU A 18 1.62 12.98 13.22
N THR A 19 1.56 13.97 12.34
CA THR A 19 0.42 14.89 12.24
C THR A 19 -0.53 14.56 11.08
N TYR A 20 -0.36 13.41 10.45
CA TYR A 20 -1.07 12.97 9.24
C TYR A 20 -2.58 13.21 9.28
N TRP A 21 -3.23 12.91 10.40
CA TRP A 21 -4.69 13.01 10.54
C TRP A 21 -5.23 14.44 10.52
N LYS A 22 -4.37 15.45 10.71
CA LYS A 22 -4.74 16.87 10.67
C LYS A 22 -4.85 17.42 9.23
N TYR A 23 -4.32 16.70 8.24
CA TYR A 23 -4.27 17.17 6.86
C TYR A 23 -5.53 16.80 6.06
N ASN A 24 -5.76 17.55 4.98
CA ASN A 24 -6.79 17.22 3.99
C ASN A 24 -6.34 16.00 3.15
N TYR A 25 -7.27 15.48 2.34
CA TYR A 25 -7.04 14.26 1.54
C TYR A 25 -5.85 14.38 0.58
N ILE A 26 -5.69 15.52 -0.11
CA ILE A 26 -4.62 15.73 -1.09
C ILE A 26 -3.26 15.70 -0.40
N THR A 27 -3.12 16.44 0.70
CA THR A 27 -1.87 16.48 1.50
C THR A 27 -1.55 15.11 2.08
N LYS A 28 -2.55 14.36 2.53
CA LYS A 28 -2.38 12.98 2.99
C LYS A 28 -1.81 12.07 1.90
N GLY A 29 -2.32 12.16 0.68
CA GLY A 29 -1.77 11.43 -0.47
C GLY A 29 -0.30 11.75 -0.69
N SER A 30 0.04 13.03 -0.79
CA SER A 30 1.42 13.47 -1.01
C SER A 30 2.40 13.03 0.09
N ILE A 31 1.97 12.95 1.35
CA ILE A 31 2.80 12.44 2.45
C ILE A 31 3.11 10.94 2.21
N ILE A 32 2.10 10.14 1.88
CA ILE A 32 2.26 8.70 1.63
C ILE A 32 3.18 8.45 0.44
N GLU A 33 2.96 9.16 -0.67
CA GLU A 33 3.81 9.08 -1.87
C GLU A 33 5.26 9.43 -1.56
N SER A 34 5.49 10.53 -0.83
CA SER A 34 6.83 10.96 -0.43
C SER A 34 7.55 9.90 0.42
N ILE A 35 6.85 9.27 1.36
CA ILE A 35 7.42 8.20 2.19
C ILE A 35 7.72 6.95 1.34
N GLY A 36 6.81 6.58 0.43
CA GLY A 36 7.03 5.47 -0.49
C GLY A 36 8.22 5.69 -1.42
N GLN A 37 8.42 6.90 -1.92
CA GLN A 37 9.59 7.27 -2.73
C GLN A 37 10.89 7.21 -1.91
N GLN A 38 10.89 7.68 -0.65
CA GLN A 38 12.04 7.56 0.24
C GLN A 38 12.39 6.08 0.51
N PHE A 39 11.38 5.24 0.73
CA PHE A 39 11.55 3.80 0.88
C PHE A 39 12.23 3.18 -0.35
N LEU A 40 11.75 3.46 -1.56
CA LEU A 40 12.35 2.94 -2.78
C LEU A 40 13.79 3.44 -2.97
N LYS A 41 14.04 4.73 -2.71
CA LYS A 41 15.37 5.31 -2.78
C LYS A 41 16.33 4.66 -1.76
N TYR A 42 15.86 4.40 -0.55
CA TYR A 42 16.64 3.72 0.49
C TYR A 42 17.07 2.31 0.05
N HIS A 43 16.26 1.63 -0.75
CA HIS A 43 16.58 0.33 -1.35
C HIS A 43 17.30 0.42 -2.70
N ASN A 44 17.89 1.58 -3.02
CA ASN A 44 18.63 1.81 -4.27
C ASN A 44 17.82 1.63 -5.56
N PHE A 45 16.50 1.80 -5.49
CA PHE A 45 15.70 1.88 -6.70
C PHE A 45 15.88 3.25 -7.35
N ASN A 46 16.29 3.25 -8.60
CA ASN A 46 16.29 4.47 -9.41
C ASN A 46 14.87 4.67 -9.98
N THR A 47 14.06 5.46 -9.28
CA THR A 47 12.65 5.65 -9.60
C THR A 47 12.39 6.91 -10.40
N LYS A 48 11.41 6.81 -11.29
CA LYS A 48 10.82 7.94 -12.00
C LYS A 48 9.34 8.01 -11.66
N GLU A 49 8.90 9.16 -11.20
CA GLU A 49 7.49 9.43 -10.94
C GLU A 49 6.70 9.46 -12.25
N ILE A 50 5.52 8.86 -12.24
CA ILE A 50 4.58 8.89 -13.35
C ILE A 50 3.56 9.99 -13.10
N THR A 51 3.72 11.10 -13.79
CA THR A 51 2.89 12.30 -13.56
C THR A 51 1.60 12.34 -14.37
N THR A 52 1.49 11.53 -15.42
CA THR A 52 0.28 11.52 -16.26
C THR A 52 -0.71 10.47 -15.80
N LYS A 53 -1.96 10.86 -15.56
CA LYS A 53 -3.04 9.95 -15.15
C LYS A 53 -3.25 8.76 -16.09
N GLN A 54 -2.95 8.94 -17.38
CA GLN A 54 -3.10 7.87 -18.35
C GLN A 54 -2.05 6.76 -18.15
N LEU A 55 -0.81 7.14 -17.87
CA LEU A 55 0.26 6.19 -17.58
C LEU A 55 0.12 5.58 -16.17
N GLN A 56 -0.34 6.36 -15.17
CA GLN A 56 -0.62 5.85 -13.84
C GLN A 56 -1.62 4.67 -13.83
N LYS A 57 -2.61 4.70 -14.73
CA LYS A 57 -3.57 3.59 -14.88
C LYS A 57 -2.96 2.28 -15.38
N THR A 58 -1.84 2.35 -16.08
CA THR A 58 -1.21 1.18 -16.72
C THR A 58 0.11 0.78 -16.08
N GLN A 59 0.74 1.68 -15.32
CA GLN A 59 2.08 1.48 -14.76
C GLN A 59 2.17 1.77 -13.25
N GLY A 60 1.07 2.22 -12.60
CA GLY A 60 1.09 2.68 -11.21
C GLY A 60 1.64 4.09 -11.04
N ASP A 61 1.93 4.49 -9.80
CA ASP A 61 2.37 5.85 -9.46
C ASP A 61 3.86 6.08 -9.78
N THR A 62 4.66 5.03 -9.74
CA THR A 62 6.10 5.10 -9.93
C THR A 62 6.61 3.93 -10.75
N VAL A 63 7.50 4.20 -11.67
CA VAL A 63 8.29 3.21 -12.39
C VAL A 63 9.76 3.38 -12.03
N GLY A 64 10.45 2.29 -11.82
CA GLY A 64 11.87 2.32 -11.50
C GLY A 64 12.59 1.08 -12.01
N ASN A 65 13.91 1.18 -12.08
CA ASN A 65 14.78 0.05 -12.40
C ASN A 65 15.40 -0.48 -11.12
N LEU A 66 15.21 -1.75 -10.86
CA LEU A 66 15.97 -2.47 -9.84
C LEU A 66 17.31 -2.84 -10.45
N TYR A 67 18.38 -2.22 -9.95
CA TYR A 67 19.74 -2.63 -10.31
C TYR A 67 20.11 -3.89 -9.53
N ILE A 68 20.09 -5.03 -10.20
CA ILE A 68 20.62 -6.29 -9.69
C ILE A 68 21.93 -6.55 -10.44
N PRO A 69 23.11 -6.55 -9.79
CA PRO A 69 24.41 -6.64 -10.46
C PRO A 69 24.60 -7.87 -11.37
N THR A 70 23.80 -8.91 -11.16
CA THR A 70 23.92 -10.19 -11.91
C THR A 70 22.76 -10.46 -12.87
N ILE A 71 21.76 -9.57 -12.92
CA ILE A 71 20.58 -9.72 -13.77
C ILE A 71 20.37 -8.39 -14.50
N ALA A 72 19.97 -8.44 -15.75
CA ALA A 72 19.63 -7.24 -16.52
C ALA A 72 18.60 -6.37 -15.75
N ASP A 73 18.73 -5.05 -15.87
CA ASP A 73 17.82 -4.07 -15.25
C ASP A 73 16.37 -4.50 -15.44
N LYS A 74 15.72 -4.86 -14.34
CA LYS A 74 14.28 -5.17 -14.36
C LYS A 74 13.52 -3.91 -14.05
N GLN A 75 12.69 -3.47 -14.99
CA GLN A 75 11.71 -2.42 -14.71
C GLN A 75 10.67 -2.96 -13.72
N ILE A 76 10.43 -2.20 -12.66
CA ILE A 76 9.38 -2.46 -11.68
C ILE A 76 8.46 -1.25 -11.57
N THR A 77 7.23 -1.52 -11.17
CA THR A 77 6.20 -0.51 -10.95
C THR A 77 5.69 -0.60 -9.52
N ALA A 78 5.43 0.55 -8.91
CA ALA A 78 4.88 0.63 -7.57
C ALA A 78 3.72 1.62 -7.51
N ASP A 79 2.75 1.31 -6.67
CA ASP A 79 1.61 2.15 -6.32
C ASP A 79 1.62 2.42 -4.82
N TYR A 80 1.24 3.61 -4.40
CA TYR A 80 1.28 4.02 -3.00
C TYR A 80 -0.12 4.10 -2.41
N LYS A 81 -0.31 3.48 -1.24
CA LYS A 81 -1.59 3.47 -0.54
C LYS A 81 -1.42 3.81 0.93
N ALA A 82 -2.38 4.55 1.47
CA ALA A 82 -2.52 4.69 2.91
C ALA A 82 -3.24 3.46 3.47
N GLY A 83 -2.77 2.96 4.59
CA GLY A 83 -3.43 1.92 5.38
C GLY A 83 -3.94 2.46 6.71
N GLY A 84 -4.55 1.59 7.52
CA GLY A 84 -5.01 1.93 8.87
C GLY A 84 -6.33 2.68 8.90
N TYR A 85 -7.26 2.35 8.00
CA TYR A 85 -8.59 2.97 7.94
C TYR A 85 -9.50 2.53 9.09
N SER A 86 -9.33 1.34 9.63
CA SER A 86 -10.07 0.91 10.80
C SER A 86 -9.39 1.33 12.10
N LYS A 87 -10.20 1.65 13.11
CA LYS A 87 -9.72 2.02 14.43
C LYS A 87 -8.96 0.84 15.06
N GLY A 88 -7.64 0.91 15.03
CA GLY A 88 -6.77 -0.01 15.77
C GLY A 88 -6.11 -1.11 14.95
N TYR A 89 -6.35 -1.23 13.65
CA TYR A 89 -5.77 -2.28 12.84
C TYR A 89 -4.83 -1.74 11.76
N ASN A 90 -3.77 -2.49 11.48
CA ASN A 90 -2.97 -2.33 10.28
C ASN A 90 -3.72 -3.00 9.13
N ASP A 91 -4.52 -2.23 8.40
CA ASP A 91 -5.32 -2.73 7.29
C ASP A 91 -5.07 -1.96 5.99
N LEU A 92 -5.31 -2.63 4.88
CA LEU A 92 -5.35 -2.06 3.53
C LEU A 92 -6.75 -2.27 2.97
N CYS A 93 -7.42 -1.18 2.57
CA CYS A 93 -8.71 -1.23 1.89
C CYS A 93 -8.51 -1.21 0.38
N ILE A 94 -9.01 -2.23 -0.29
CA ILE A 94 -8.87 -2.45 -1.73
C ILE A 94 -10.24 -2.29 -2.38
N ASP A 95 -10.42 -1.22 -3.14
CA ASP A 95 -11.72 -0.90 -3.75
C ASP A 95 -12.09 -1.95 -4.81
N ILE A 96 -13.30 -2.49 -4.69
CA ILE A 96 -13.93 -3.42 -5.65
C ILE A 96 -14.82 -2.64 -6.60
N GLN A 97 -15.78 -1.90 -6.03
CA GLN A 97 -16.78 -1.15 -6.78
C GLN A 97 -17.21 0.11 -6.04
N TYR A 98 -17.66 1.09 -6.82
CA TYR A 98 -18.19 2.36 -6.33
C TYR A 98 -19.69 2.46 -6.54
N PHE A 99 -20.38 2.96 -5.52
CA PHE A 99 -21.83 3.14 -5.52
C PHE A 99 -22.22 4.53 -5.02
N ARG A 100 -23.37 5.01 -5.46
CA ARG A 100 -24.06 6.13 -4.83
C ARG A 100 -24.75 5.65 -3.54
N LYS A 101 -25.26 6.58 -2.73
CA LYS A 101 -26.00 6.22 -1.50
C LYS A 101 -27.26 5.40 -1.75
N ASP A 102 -27.87 5.54 -2.90
CA ASP A 102 -29.03 4.76 -3.33
C ASP A 102 -28.66 3.37 -3.88
N ASN A 103 -27.39 2.96 -3.73
CA ASN A 103 -26.80 1.72 -4.23
C ASN A 103 -26.77 1.61 -5.77
N THR A 104 -26.99 2.70 -6.49
CA THR A 104 -26.75 2.70 -7.94
C THR A 104 -25.25 2.84 -8.23
N PRO A 105 -24.71 2.26 -9.34
CA PRO A 105 -23.31 2.38 -9.70
C PRO A 105 -22.86 3.85 -9.82
N LEU A 106 -21.72 4.19 -9.23
CA LEU A 106 -21.08 5.50 -9.34
C LEU A 106 -19.86 5.39 -10.24
N LEU A 107 -19.84 6.15 -11.34
CA LEU A 107 -18.68 6.20 -12.20
C LEU A 107 -17.59 7.11 -11.60
N VAL A 108 -16.44 6.52 -11.32
CA VAL A 108 -15.22 7.22 -10.91
C VAL A 108 -14.20 7.07 -12.04
N ALA A 109 -13.76 8.19 -12.60
CA ALA A 109 -12.88 8.20 -13.79
C ALA A 109 -13.42 7.37 -14.97
N GLY A 110 -14.76 7.35 -15.17
CA GLY A 110 -15.42 6.67 -16.27
C GLY A 110 -15.77 5.19 -16.03
N THR A 111 -15.50 4.65 -14.85
CA THR A 111 -15.85 3.28 -14.45
C THR A 111 -16.38 3.22 -13.02
N ASN A 112 -17.19 2.21 -12.71
CA ASN A 112 -17.58 1.90 -11.33
C ASN A 112 -16.70 0.80 -10.71
N ILE A 113 -15.67 0.35 -11.42
CA ILE A 113 -14.76 -0.72 -11.02
C ILE A 113 -13.62 -0.12 -10.19
N GLY A 114 -13.35 -0.69 -9.03
CA GLY A 114 -12.31 -0.28 -8.12
C GLY A 114 -10.91 -0.73 -8.55
N TRP A 115 -9.91 -0.31 -7.79
CA TRP A 115 -8.52 -0.53 -8.14
C TRP A 115 -8.05 -1.99 -7.98
N LEU A 116 -8.81 -2.86 -7.29
CA LEU A 116 -8.59 -4.30 -7.33
C LEU A 116 -8.44 -4.82 -8.77
N PHE A 117 -9.26 -4.32 -9.69
CA PHE A 117 -9.30 -4.81 -11.08
C PHE A 117 -8.50 -3.94 -12.06
N THR A 118 -8.00 -2.79 -11.62
CA THR A 118 -7.36 -1.81 -12.52
C THR A 118 -5.88 -1.58 -12.23
N THR A 119 -5.40 -1.91 -11.03
CA THR A 119 -4.00 -1.72 -10.66
C THR A 119 -3.16 -2.91 -11.12
N VAL A 120 -2.17 -2.63 -11.95
CA VAL A 120 -1.25 -3.61 -12.55
C VAL A 120 0.19 -3.45 -12.05
N SER A 121 0.40 -2.70 -10.97
CA SER A 121 1.73 -2.49 -10.39
C SER A 121 2.33 -3.79 -9.86
N ASP A 122 3.64 -3.92 -9.93
CA ASP A 122 4.35 -5.08 -9.34
C ASP A 122 4.23 -5.09 -7.82
N PHE A 123 4.29 -3.88 -7.21
CA PHE A 123 4.22 -3.69 -5.76
C PHE A 123 3.18 -2.66 -5.36
N ILE A 124 2.57 -2.90 -4.19
CA ILE A 124 1.85 -1.88 -3.42
C ILE A 124 2.68 -1.54 -2.19
N ILE A 125 3.00 -0.26 -2.04
CA ILE A 125 3.68 0.26 -0.85
C ILE A 125 2.62 0.93 0.02
N THR A 126 2.32 0.30 1.15
CA THR A 126 1.29 0.76 2.07
C THR A 126 1.92 1.36 3.31
N VAL A 127 1.62 2.62 3.61
CA VAL A 127 2.02 3.29 4.84
C VAL A 127 0.84 3.34 5.80
N VAL A 128 1.06 2.87 7.03
CA VAL A 128 0.09 2.95 8.13
C VAL A 128 0.56 4.03 9.12
N PRO A 129 0.02 5.26 9.02
CA PRO A 129 0.55 6.40 9.78
C PRO A 129 0.48 6.22 11.30
N LYS A 130 -0.59 5.58 11.79
CA LYS A 130 -0.82 5.40 13.22
C LYS A 130 0.24 4.55 13.91
N THR A 131 0.70 3.50 13.24
CA THR A 131 1.68 2.56 13.79
C THR A 131 3.09 2.84 13.31
N LYS A 132 3.26 3.85 12.44
CA LYS A 132 4.55 4.17 11.79
C LYS A 132 5.15 2.96 11.08
N LYS A 133 4.30 2.17 10.43
CA LYS A 133 4.70 0.99 9.67
C LYS A 133 4.54 1.22 8.18
N LEU A 134 5.42 0.59 7.41
CA LEU A 134 5.33 0.49 5.96
C LEU A 134 5.33 -0.98 5.59
N TYR A 135 4.42 -1.34 4.69
CA TYR A 135 4.34 -2.68 4.12
C TYR A 135 4.63 -2.62 2.63
N CYS A 136 5.60 -3.43 2.19
CA CYS A 136 5.86 -3.66 0.77
C CYS A 136 5.20 -4.98 0.37
N ILE A 137 4.21 -4.91 -0.51
CA ILE A 137 3.34 -6.03 -0.88
C ILE A 137 3.62 -6.38 -2.34
N SER A 138 3.99 -7.64 -2.61
CA SER A 138 4.01 -8.20 -3.96
C SER A 138 2.58 -8.24 -4.49
N TRP A 139 2.28 -7.37 -5.49
CA TRP A 139 0.89 -7.15 -5.88
C TRP A 139 0.48 -8.03 -7.07
N TYR A 140 0.79 -7.64 -8.30
CA TYR A 140 0.19 -8.23 -9.51
C TYR A 140 0.38 -9.74 -9.63
N ASN A 141 1.57 -10.23 -9.33
CA ASN A 141 1.90 -11.66 -9.34
C ASN A 141 1.77 -12.36 -7.97
N GLY A 142 1.36 -11.65 -6.94
CA GLY A 142 1.20 -12.13 -5.57
C GLY A 142 -0.22 -11.93 -5.05
N LEU A 143 -0.40 -11.02 -4.11
CA LEU A 143 -1.67 -10.81 -3.38
C LEU A 143 -2.88 -10.59 -4.29
N HIS A 144 -2.72 -9.88 -5.41
CA HIS A 144 -3.81 -9.64 -6.36
C HIS A 144 -4.42 -10.95 -6.88
N LYS A 145 -3.59 -11.93 -7.27
CA LYS A 145 -4.09 -13.23 -7.76
C LYS A 145 -4.87 -13.99 -6.69
N GLU A 146 -4.36 -13.98 -5.46
CA GLU A 146 -5.04 -14.64 -4.34
C GLU A 146 -6.39 -13.98 -4.04
N LEU A 147 -6.45 -12.65 -4.07
CA LEU A 147 -7.68 -11.90 -3.84
C LEU A 147 -8.72 -12.11 -4.95
N ILE A 148 -8.30 -12.08 -6.22
CA ILE A 148 -9.21 -12.34 -7.36
C ILE A 148 -9.79 -13.75 -7.27
N LYS A 149 -8.96 -14.75 -6.98
CA LYS A 149 -9.39 -16.15 -6.78
C LYS A 149 -10.39 -16.26 -5.64
N SER A 150 -10.06 -15.73 -4.46
CA SER A 150 -10.91 -15.77 -3.27
C SER A 150 -12.23 -15.03 -3.48
N TYR A 151 -12.19 -13.88 -4.12
CA TYR A 151 -13.39 -13.10 -4.45
C TYR A 151 -14.31 -13.85 -5.42
N SER A 152 -13.75 -14.49 -6.45
CA SER A 152 -14.53 -15.32 -7.38
C SER A 152 -15.21 -16.49 -6.65
N LEU A 153 -14.49 -17.22 -5.81
CA LEU A 153 -15.03 -18.34 -5.04
C LEU A 153 -16.15 -17.89 -4.08
N LEU A 154 -16.00 -16.71 -3.48
CA LEU A 154 -17.04 -16.13 -2.63
C LEU A 154 -18.30 -15.77 -3.44
N VAL A 155 -18.13 -15.11 -4.60
CA VAL A 155 -19.24 -14.72 -5.49
C VAL A 155 -20.03 -15.96 -5.94
N ASP A 156 -19.31 -17.03 -6.26
CA ASP A 156 -19.88 -18.31 -6.65
C ASP A 156 -20.42 -19.13 -5.45
N ARG A 157 -20.31 -18.60 -4.21
CA ARG A 157 -20.72 -19.23 -2.95
C ARG A 157 -20.05 -20.57 -2.67
N ILE A 158 -18.83 -20.75 -3.14
CA ILE A 158 -18.05 -21.99 -2.95
C ILE A 158 -17.27 -21.92 -1.63
N GLU A 159 -16.54 -20.81 -1.42
CA GLU A 159 -15.70 -20.62 -0.23
C GLU A 159 -15.83 -19.21 0.33
N PRO A 160 -15.68 -19.02 1.65
CA PRO A 160 -15.57 -17.69 2.25
C PRO A 160 -14.24 -17.02 1.90
N MET A 161 -14.15 -15.72 2.15
CA MET A 161 -12.85 -15.01 2.10
C MET A 161 -11.88 -15.62 3.13
N PRO A 162 -10.56 -15.62 2.85
CA PRO A 162 -9.56 -16.05 3.81
C PRO A 162 -9.59 -15.21 5.09
N ILE A 163 -9.10 -15.75 6.21
CA ILE A 163 -9.17 -15.12 7.54
C ILE A 163 -8.50 -13.74 7.61
N TRP A 164 -7.52 -13.48 6.74
CA TRP A 164 -6.81 -12.19 6.67
C TRP A 164 -7.52 -11.16 5.78
N ALA A 165 -8.66 -11.50 5.16
CA ALA A 165 -9.40 -10.58 4.29
C ALA A 165 -10.91 -10.70 4.52
N ASN A 166 -11.62 -9.57 4.43
CA ASN A 166 -13.09 -9.52 4.47
C ASN A 166 -13.63 -8.46 3.51
N ILE A 167 -14.88 -8.63 3.10
CA ILE A 167 -15.57 -7.64 2.28
C ILE A 167 -16.38 -6.71 3.17
N ASP A 168 -16.21 -5.42 2.96
CA ASP A 168 -16.91 -4.35 3.66
C ASP A 168 -17.52 -3.35 2.68
N LEU A 169 -18.54 -2.64 3.14
CA LEU A 169 -19.08 -1.46 2.49
C LEU A 169 -18.68 -0.23 3.31
N ILE A 170 -17.81 0.61 2.74
CA ILE A 170 -17.33 1.81 3.40
C ILE A 170 -18.02 3.04 2.82
N THR A 171 -18.57 3.88 3.69
CA THR A 171 -19.05 5.21 3.31
C THR A 171 -17.88 6.19 3.41
N ILE A 172 -17.39 6.67 2.27
CA ILE A 172 -16.23 7.57 2.22
C ILE A 172 -16.65 9.02 2.43
N ASP A 173 -17.79 9.40 1.85
CA ASP A 173 -18.34 10.75 2.00
C ASP A 173 -19.88 10.73 1.82
N ASN A 174 -20.49 11.93 1.83
CA ASN A 174 -21.94 12.03 1.87
C ASN A 174 -22.70 11.50 0.64
N TYR A 175 -22.01 11.11 -0.43
CA TYR A 175 -22.62 10.68 -1.69
C TYR A 175 -22.04 9.37 -2.27
N LYS A 176 -20.99 8.82 -1.64
CA LYS A 176 -20.27 7.67 -2.18
C LYS A 176 -20.12 6.55 -1.15
N ASN A 177 -20.55 5.36 -1.54
CA ASN A 177 -20.22 4.11 -0.89
C ASN A 177 -19.19 3.35 -1.74
N THR A 178 -18.26 2.68 -1.11
CA THR A 178 -17.27 1.85 -1.79
C THR A 178 -17.29 0.46 -1.19
N GLN A 179 -17.53 -0.54 -2.02
CA GLN A 179 -17.30 -1.92 -1.64
C GLN A 179 -15.80 -2.20 -1.69
N VAL A 180 -15.25 -2.73 -0.63
CA VAL A 180 -13.82 -2.98 -0.49
C VAL A 180 -13.54 -4.40 -0.01
N ILE A 181 -12.36 -4.92 -0.36
CA ILE A 181 -11.72 -5.96 0.43
C ILE A 181 -10.84 -5.26 1.45
N ARG A 182 -11.07 -5.54 2.71
CA ARG A 182 -10.19 -5.13 3.79
C ARG A 182 -9.21 -6.25 4.10
N VAL A 183 -7.94 -5.99 3.93
CA VAL A 183 -6.85 -6.91 4.22
C VAL A 183 -6.21 -6.55 5.55
N ASN A 184 -6.19 -7.47 6.50
CA ASN A 184 -5.43 -7.34 7.73
C ASN A 184 -3.96 -7.65 7.42
N LEU A 185 -3.10 -6.65 7.45
CA LEU A 185 -1.70 -6.75 7.03
C LEU A 185 -0.86 -7.61 7.97
N GLU A 186 -1.19 -7.61 9.28
CA GLU A 186 -0.49 -8.44 10.26
C GLU A 186 -0.82 -9.93 10.10
N MET A 187 -2.09 -10.25 9.87
CA MET A 187 -2.50 -11.63 9.57
C MET A 187 -1.96 -12.10 8.22
N LEU A 188 -1.97 -11.22 7.21
CA LEU A 188 -1.38 -11.54 5.91
C LEU A 188 0.13 -11.84 6.05
N LEU A 189 0.85 -11.06 6.87
CA LEU A 189 2.28 -11.28 7.11
C LEU A 189 2.55 -12.64 7.80
N GLN A 190 1.65 -13.07 8.67
CA GLN A 190 1.76 -14.37 9.35
C GLN A 190 1.49 -15.55 8.42
N GLU A 191 0.44 -15.45 7.59
CA GLU A 191 0.00 -16.53 6.71
C GLU A 191 0.78 -16.59 5.39
N HIS A 192 1.23 -15.43 4.87
CA HIS A 192 1.87 -15.26 3.58
C HIS A 192 3.10 -14.35 3.64
N PRO A 193 4.12 -14.70 4.43
CA PRO A 193 5.33 -13.86 4.57
C PRO A 193 6.09 -13.67 3.24
N GLU A 194 5.86 -14.52 2.25
CA GLU A 194 6.43 -14.39 0.92
C GLU A 194 5.79 -13.26 0.08
N LEU A 195 4.59 -12.81 0.45
CA LEU A 195 3.86 -11.76 -0.28
C LEU A 195 4.06 -10.37 0.29
N ILE A 196 4.48 -10.25 1.55
CA ILE A 196 4.51 -8.99 2.26
C ILE A 196 5.73 -8.89 3.18
N THR A 197 6.33 -7.70 3.21
CA THR A 197 7.40 -7.37 4.15
C THR A 197 7.03 -6.13 4.94
N GLU A 198 7.19 -6.19 6.26
CA GLU A 198 6.95 -5.08 7.18
C GLU A 198 8.24 -4.32 7.45
N TYR A 199 8.13 -3.00 7.52
CA TYR A 199 9.19 -2.07 7.91
C TYR A 199 8.65 -1.10 8.96
N LYS A 200 9.48 -0.78 9.95
CA LYS A 200 9.23 0.28 10.92
C LYS A 200 9.82 1.59 10.41
N LEU A 201 9.01 2.63 10.38
CA LEU A 201 9.44 3.97 10.03
C LEU A 201 9.99 4.68 11.27
N ILE A 202 11.19 5.22 11.16
CA ILE A 202 11.88 5.96 12.21
C ILE A 202 12.33 7.33 11.71
N SER A 203 12.56 8.27 12.62
CA SER A 203 13.12 9.57 12.25
C SER A 203 14.60 9.45 11.87
N MET A 204 15.13 10.44 11.17
CA MET A 204 16.57 10.51 10.86
C MET A 204 17.42 10.57 12.13
N ASP A 205 16.97 11.30 13.15
CA ASP A 205 17.71 11.42 14.43
C ASP A 205 17.76 10.07 15.16
N GLU A 206 16.63 9.33 15.22
CA GLU A 206 16.60 7.98 15.79
C GLU A 206 17.52 7.03 15.02
N TYR A 207 17.55 7.13 13.69
CA TYR A 207 18.44 6.34 12.85
C TYR A 207 19.91 6.61 13.12
N CYS A 208 20.29 7.89 13.24
CA CYS A 208 21.67 8.28 13.57
C CYS A 208 22.09 7.75 14.94
N ASN A 209 21.25 7.89 15.97
CA ASN A 209 21.53 7.35 17.31
C ASN A 209 21.76 5.83 17.30
N ILE A 210 20.95 5.07 16.54
CA ILE A 210 21.14 3.62 16.40
C ILE A 210 22.45 3.30 15.67
N LEU A 211 22.85 4.08 14.67
CA LEU A 211 24.14 3.87 13.99
C LEU A 211 25.30 4.10 14.93
N ASP A 212 25.25 5.14 15.75
CA ASP A 212 26.27 5.43 16.76
C ASP A 212 26.40 4.29 17.78
N GLU A 213 25.27 3.73 18.25
CA GLU A 213 25.26 2.56 19.15
C GLU A 213 25.88 1.28 18.53
N ILE A 214 25.79 1.11 17.21
CA ILE A 214 26.33 -0.07 16.53
C ILE A 214 27.85 0.09 16.25
N LEU A 215 28.32 1.32 16.13
CA LEU A 215 29.71 1.63 15.76
C LEU A 215 30.64 1.77 16.98
N ASP A 216 30.07 1.96 18.19
CA ASP A 216 30.78 1.95 19.47
C ASP A 216 30.99 0.52 20.03
#